data_2c211c638b8a3eb0300a0fab7fa58b87
#
_entry.id   2c211c638b8a3eb0300a0fab7fa58b87
#
_cell.length_a   1.000
_cell.length_b   1.000
_cell.length_c   1.000
_cell.angle_alpha   90.00
_cell.angle_beta   90.00
_cell.angle_gamma   90.00
#
_symmetry.space_group_name_H-M   'P 1'
#
loop_
_entity.id
_entity.type
_entity.pdbx_description
1 polymer ?
#
loop_
_entity_poly.entity_id
_entity_poly.type
_entity_poly.pdbx_seq_one_letter_code
_entity_poly.pdbx_strand_id
1 'polypeptide(L)'
;MSSVHPNRARDLGEVILGYGMIVGVIWAPENLQRILSPVVLVLTLLVVLACRQGRDELGMGWRGLVRSLWILPAAIALTALSMFVAAKIGTLHPLYKADFAHISGYLLWTVYQQFLLQDYFMARLLRLVSNEAAAVTLAGALFALAHLPNLVLTAATLVWGVVSCALFRRYRNLWTLGLAQGLLGLCFAVCVPDALHHHLRVGLGYLRYT
;
A
#
# COMPACT_ATOMS: atom_id res chain seq x y z
N MET A 1 -1.02 18.88 -28.26
CA MET A 1 -1.43 18.02 -27.12
C MET A 1 -2.46 17.04 -27.67
N SER A 2 -2.06 15.79 -27.96
CA SER A 2 -2.99 14.76 -28.41
C SER A 2 -3.83 14.33 -27.21
N SER A 3 -5.11 14.56 -27.26
CA SER A 3 -6.08 14.02 -26.31
C SER A 3 -6.06 12.48 -26.45
N VAL A 4 -5.31 11.82 -25.60
CA VAL A 4 -5.44 10.37 -25.45
C VAL A 4 -6.83 10.15 -24.85
N HIS A 5 -7.81 9.84 -25.68
CA HIS A 5 -9.09 9.36 -25.20
C HIS A 5 -8.86 8.16 -24.30
N PRO A 6 -9.32 8.17 -23.03
CA PRO A 6 -9.13 7.06 -22.13
C PRO A 6 -9.80 5.82 -22.76
N ASN A 7 -8.98 4.83 -23.12
CA ASN A 7 -9.50 3.55 -23.59
C ASN A 7 -9.97 2.77 -22.36
N ARG A 8 -11.26 2.89 -22.02
CA ARG A 8 -11.86 2.26 -20.83
C ARG A 8 -11.64 0.74 -20.79
N ALA A 9 -11.65 0.09 -21.94
CA ALA A 9 -11.39 -1.35 -22.01
C ALA A 9 -9.95 -1.68 -21.63
N ARG A 10 -8.98 -0.86 -22.07
CA ARG A 10 -7.57 -1.00 -21.68
C ARG A 10 -7.38 -0.76 -20.18
N ASP A 11 -7.92 0.34 -19.63
CA ASP A 11 -7.80 0.64 -18.20
C ASP A 11 -8.40 -0.47 -17.33
N LEU A 12 -9.56 -1.00 -17.72
CA LEU A 12 -10.19 -2.13 -17.03
C LEU A 12 -9.33 -3.40 -17.13
N GLY A 13 -8.81 -3.70 -18.33
CA GLY A 13 -7.90 -4.83 -18.54
C GLY A 13 -6.65 -4.72 -17.69
N GLU A 14 -6.03 -3.54 -17.62
CA GLU A 14 -4.85 -3.28 -16.78
C GLU A 14 -5.16 -3.44 -15.28
N VAL A 15 -6.32 -2.99 -14.79
CA VAL A 15 -6.74 -3.20 -13.39
C VAL A 15 -6.91 -4.69 -13.09
N ILE A 16 -7.65 -5.42 -13.93
CA ILE A 16 -7.93 -6.85 -13.74
C ILE A 16 -6.64 -7.67 -13.79
N LEU A 17 -5.80 -7.46 -14.81
CA LEU A 17 -4.56 -8.20 -14.98
C LEU A 17 -3.55 -7.87 -13.87
N GLY A 18 -3.37 -6.58 -13.54
CA GLY A 18 -2.47 -6.16 -12.48
C GLY A 18 -2.88 -6.69 -11.11
N TYR A 19 -4.17 -6.63 -10.80
CA TYR A 19 -4.68 -7.17 -9.54
C TYR A 19 -4.58 -8.70 -9.50
N GLY A 20 -4.93 -9.36 -10.59
CA GLY A 20 -4.80 -10.81 -10.73
C GLY A 20 -3.36 -11.30 -10.57
N MET A 21 -2.37 -10.58 -11.13
CA MET A 21 -0.95 -10.90 -10.93
C MET A 21 -0.54 -10.74 -9.45
N ILE A 22 -0.94 -9.66 -8.78
CA ILE A 22 -0.62 -9.42 -7.37
C ILE A 22 -1.22 -10.52 -6.49
N VAL A 23 -2.51 -10.82 -6.66
CA VAL A 23 -3.19 -11.89 -5.92
C VAL A 23 -2.55 -13.25 -6.23
N GLY A 24 -2.24 -13.51 -7.51
CA GLY A 24 -1.54 -14.73 -7.93
C GLY A 24 -0.19 -14.91 -7.20
N VAL A 25 0.60 -13.84 -7.04
CA VAL A 25 1.84 -13.88 -6.26
C VAL A 25 1.57 -14.16 -4.78
N ILE A 26 0.60 -13.45 -4.17
CA ILE A 26 0.28 -13.57 -2.75
C ILE A 26 -0.17 -15.00 -2.39
N TRP A 27 -0.88 -15.65 -3.30
CA TRP A 27 -1.39 -17.02 -3.12
C TRP A 27 -0.49 -18.11 -3.71
N ALA A 28 0.66 -17.75 -4.29
CA ALA A 28 1.63 -18.71 -4.79
C ALA A 28 2.45 -19.36 -3.65
N PRO A 29 3.01 -20.56 -3.85
CA PRO A 29 4.03 -21.11 -2.96
C PRO A 29 5.28 -20.23 -2.87
N GLU A 30 6.00 -20.28 -1.75
CA GLU A 30 7.13 -19.38 -1.45
C GLU A 30 8.22 -19.38 -2.53
N ASN A 31 8.54 -20.56 -3.08
CA ASN A 31 9.51 -20.69 -4.17
C ASN A 31 9.10 -19.92 -5.43
N LEU A 32 7.80 -19.92 -5.77
CA LEU A 32 7.26 -19.15 -6.89
C LEU A 32 7.15 -17.66 -6.54
N GLN A 33 6.79 -17.31 -5.31
CA GLN A 33 6.73 -15.92 -4.86
C GLN A 33 8.07 -15.21 -5.07
N ARG A 34 9.20 -15.88 -4.76
CA ARG A 34 10.56 -15.32 -4.93
C ARG A 34 10.87 -14.95 -6.37
N ILE A 35 10.28 -15.67 -7.34
CA ILE A 35 10.47 -15.42 -8.78
C ILE A 35 9.44 -14.42 -9.30
N LEU A 36 8.17 -14.60 -8.95
CA LEU A 36 7.07 -13.81 -9.49
C LEU A 36 7.03 -12.38 -8.93
N SER A 37 7.41 -12.19 -7.65
CA SER A 37 7.38 -10.86 -7.04
C SER A 37 8.22 -9.82 -7.78
N PRO A 38 9.51 -10.06 -8.10
CA PRO A 38 10.29 -9.09 -8.88
C PRO A 38 9.76 -8.90 -10.30
N VAL A 39 9.19 -9.94 -10.92
CA VAL A 39 8.59 -9.83 -12.26
C VAL A 39 7.38 -8.91 -12.24
N VAL A 40 6.45 -9.10 -11.30
CA VAL A 40 5.26 -8.24 -11.16
C VAL A 40 5.65 -6.81 -10.79
N LEU A 41 6.67 -6.64 -9.93
CA LEU A 41 7.22 -5.33 -9.59
C LEU A 41 7.73 -4.60 -10.84
N VAL A 42 8.56 -5.25 -11.64
CA VAL A 42 9.11 -4.65 -12.87
C VAL A 42 8.00 -4.35 -13.87
N LEU A 43 7.07 -5.28 -14.11
CA LEU A 43 5.98 -5.09 -15.06
C LEU A 43 5.08 -3.91 -14.68
N THR A 44 4.68 -3.79 -13.42
CA THR A 44 3.84 -2.68 -12.96
C THR A 44 4.56 -1.34 -13.06
N LEU A 45 5.87 -1.30 -12.74
CA LEU A 45 6.71 -0.13 -12.95
C LEU A 45 6.78 0.27 -14.42
N LEU A 46 7.05 -0.67 -15.32
CA LEU A 46 7.13 -0.41 -16.76
C LEU A 46 5.81 0.09 -17.33
N VAL A 47 4.68 -0.47 -16.91
CA VAL A 47 3.34 -0.02 -17.34
C VAL A 47 3.07 1.42 -16.92
N VAL A 48 3.44 1.82 -15.69
CA VAL A 48 3.27 3.21 -15.24
C VAL A 48 4.23 4.15 -15.95
N LEU A 49 5.51 3.78 -16.08
CA LEU A 49 6.52 4.61 -16.75
C LEU A 49 6.21 4.79 -18.25
N ALA A 50 5.63 3.78 -18.90
CA ALA A 50 5.19 3.88 -20.30
C ALA A 50 4.10 4.95 -20.51
N CYS A 51 3.37 5.34 -19.47
CA CYS A 51 2.38 6.41 -19.52
C CYS A 51 3.01 7.81 -19.58
N ARG A 52 4.35 7.93 -19.51
CA ARG A 52 5.12 9.20 -19.59
C ARG A 52 4.62 10.30 -18.65
N GLN A 53 4.20 9.94 -17.46
CA GLN A 53 3.77 10.90 -16.43
C GLN A 53 4.98 11.69 -15.89
N GLY A 54 4.77 12.97 -15.59
CA GLY A 54 5.78 13.80 -14.96
C GLY A 54 6.00 13.42 -13.49
N ARG A 55 7.16 13.80 -12.92
CA ARG A 55 7.49 13.51 -11.50
C ARG A 55 6.43 14.00 -10.52
N ASP A 56 5.82 15.14 -10.79
CA ASP A 56 4.76 15.71 -9.95
C ASP A 56 3.47 14.88 -10.03
N GLU A 57 3.16 14.33 -11.21
CA GLU A 57 2.01 13.44 -11.41
C GLU A 57 2.21 12.10 -10.70
N LEU A 58 3.44 11.57 -10.70
CA LEU A 58 3.82 10.36 -9.97
C LEU A 58 4.00 10.59 -8.45
N GLY A 59 3.69 11.77 -7.94
CA GLY A 59 3.84 12.05 -6.51
C GLY A 59 5.30 12.06 -6.02
N MET A 60 6.27 12.27 -6.91
CA MET A 60 7.71 12.36 -6.59
C MET A 60 8.20 13.80 -6.55
N GLY A 61 7.32 14.79 -6.73
CA GLY A 61 7.65 16.20 -6.80
C GLY A 61 7.95 16.81 -5.43
N TRP A 62 8.89 17.76 -5.41
CA TRP A 62 9.31 18.48 -4.19
C TRP A 62 8.16 19.27 -3.54
N ARG A 63 7.33 19.92 -4.36
CA ARG A 63 6.20 20.71 -3.85
C ARG A 63 5.19 19.85 -3.10
N GLY A 64 4.90 18.66 -3.62
CA GLY A 64 4.05 17.67 -2.97
C GLY A 64 4.65 17.21 -1.64
N LEU A 65 5.95 16.92 -1.63
CA LEU A 65 6.68 16.50 -0.43
C LEU A 65 6.55 17.54 0.69
N VAL A 66 6.93 18.79 0.43
CA VAL A 66 6.87 19.85 1.45
C VAL A 66 5.45 20.04 2.01
N ARG A 67 4.44 20.05 1.14
CA ARG A 67 3.04 20.24 1.56
C ARG A 67 2.48 19.07 2.37
N SER A 68 3.03 17.88 2.22
CA SER A 68 2.59 16.66 2.89
C SER A 68 3.43 16.26 4.10
N LEU A 69 4.52 16.99 4.41
CA LEU A 69 5.41 16.65 5.53
C LEU A 69 4.70 16.52 6.88
N TRP A 70 3.62 17.25 7.09
CA TRP A 70 2.81 17.17 8.32
C TRP A 70 2.22 15.77 8.57
N ILE A 71 2.10 14.93 7.52
CA ILE A 71 1.60 13.55 7.64
C ILE A 71 2.54 12.70 8.52
N LEU A 72 3.84 12.95 8.44
CA LEU A 72 4.82 12.19 9.25
C LEU A 72 4.69 12.46 10.75
N PRO A 73 4.69 13.69 11.25
CA PRO A 73 4.45 13.92 12.68
C PRO A 73 3.06 13.46 13.13
N ALA A 74 2.03 13.52 12.29
CA ALA A 74 0.73 12.96 12.60
C ALA A 74 0.79 11.43 12.76
N ALA A 75 1.50 10.73 11.86
CA ALA A 75 1.72 9.28 11.96
C ALA A 75 2.57 8.92 13.20
N ILE A 76 3.58 9.73 13.54
CA ILE A 76 4.39 9.55 14.77
C ILE A 76 3.51 9.71 16.02
N ALA A 77 2.67 10.74 16.08
CA ALA A 77 1.77 10.96 17.20
C ALA A 77 0.76 9.80 17.37
N LEU A 78 0.19 9.32 16.26
CA LEU A 78 -0.71 8.17 16.29
C LEU A 78 0.02 6.89 16.73
N THR A 79 1.24 6.67 16.25
CA THR A 79 2.09 5.56 16.70
C THR A 79 2.37 5.62 18.19
N ALA A 80 2.78 6.79 18.73
CA ALA A 80 3.06 6.97 20.14
C ALA A 80 1.82 6.71 21.01
N LEU A 81 0.66 7.22 20.56
CA LEU A 81 -0.61 6.97 21.24
C LEU A 81 -1.00 5.49 21.23
N SER A 82 -0.86 4.82 20.08
CA SER A 82 -1.16 3.38 19.94
C SER A 82 -0.26 2.54 20.83
N MET A 83 1.05 2.83 20.85
CA MET A 83 2.01 2.14 21.72
C MET A 83 1.70 2.37 23.21
N PHE A 84 1.34 3.59 23.59
CA PHE A 84 0.92 3.90 24.96
C PHE A 84 -0.31 3.08 25.37
N VAL A 85 -1.33 3.02 24.51
CA VAL A 85 -2.54 2.22 24.76
C VAL A 85 -2.19 0.73 24.85
N ALA A 86 -1.41 0.20 23.89
CA ALA A 86 -0.99 -1.19 23.87
C ALA A 86 -0.20 -1.57 25.13
N ALA A 87 0.68 -0.69 25.61
CA ALA A 87 1.40 -0.89 26.87
C ALA A 87 0.46 -0.96 28.08
N LYS A 88 -0.59 -0.11 28.11
CA LYS A 88 -1.59 -0.10 29.22
C LYS A 88 -2.47 -1.35 29.24
N ILE A 89 -2.81 -1.89 28.07
CA ILE A 89 -3.64 -3.11 27.98
C ILE A 89 -2.80 -4.40 27.92
N GLY A 90 -1.44 -4.30 27.93
CA GLY A 90 -0.54 -5.44 27.97
C GLY A 90 -0.38 -6.17 26.63
N THR A 91 -0.65 -5.51 25.48
CA THR A 91 -0.47 -6.13 24.14
C THR A 91 0.80 -5.72 23.44
N LEU A 92 1.56 -4.77 24.01
CA LEU A 92 2.81 -4.31 23.41
C LEU A 92 3.88 -5.40 23.48
N HIS A 93 4.47 -5.73 22.34
CA HIS A 93 5.53 -6.75 22.23
C HIS A 93 6.62 -6.33 21.23
N PRO A 94 7.82 -6.94 21.27
CA PRO A 94 8.90 -6.61 20.33
C PRO A 94 8.57 -7.05 18.90
N LEU A 95 9.18 -6.38 17.91
CA LEU A 95 9.13 -6.81 16.52
C LEU A 95 9.78 -8.19 16.36
N TYR A 96 9.17 -9.05 15.56
CA TYR A 96 9.71 -10.37 15.20
C TYR A 96 11.12 -10.30 14.60
N LYS A 97 11.37 -9.27 13.74
CA LYS A 97 12.68 -8.96 13.18
C LYS A 97 12.90 -7.44 13.21
N ALA A 98 13.84 -7.00 14.03
CA ALA A 98 14.10 -5.58 14.28
C ALA A 98 15.48 -5.12 13.75
N ASP A 99 16.09 -5.88 12.82
CA ASP A 99 17.35 -5.46 12.21
C ASP A 99 17.15 -4.42 11.12
N PHE A 100 18.20 -3.65 10.83
CA PHE A 100 18.16 -2.55 9.88
C PHE A 100 17.71 -2.96 8.48
N ALA A 101 18.13 -4.14 8.00
CA ALA A 101 17.79 -4.61 6.66
C ALA A 101 16.29 -4.91 6.51
N HIS A 102 15.68 -5.53 7.53
CA HIS A 102 14.24 -5.81 7.52
C HIS A 102 13.42 -4.53 7.64
N ILE A 103 13.78 -3.61 8.54
CA ILE A 103 13.05 -2.35 8.70
C ILE A 103 13.15 -1.50 7.43
N SER A 104 14.35 -1.29 6.89
CA SER A 104 14.53 -0.49 5.67
C SER A 104 13.87 -1.13 4.45
N GLY A 105 13.97 -2.45 4.31
CA GLY A 105 13.28 -3.22 3.27
C GLY A 105 11.76 -3.08 3.37
N TYR A 106 11.21 -3.11 4.58
CA TYR A 106 9.77 -2.90 4.80
C TYR A 106 9.34 -1.47 4.44
N LEU A 107 10.12 -0.45 4.82
CA LEU A 107 9.82 0.94 4.44
C LEU A 107 9.84 1.14 2.92
N LEU A 108 10.82 0.56 2.21
CA LEU A 108 10.86 0.59 0.75
C LEU A 108 9.65 -0.14 0.14
N TRP A 109 9.28 -1.28 0.71
CA TRP A 109 8.10 -2.02 0.30
C TRP A 109 6.82 -1.22 0.44
N THR A 110 6.65 -0.47 1.54
CA THR A 110 5.46 0.37 1.73
C THR A 110 5.40 1.56 0.77
N VAL A 111 6.55 2.13 0.38
CA VAL A 111 6.61 3.14 -0.69
C VAL A 111 6.17 2.52 -2.03
N TYR A 112 6.63 1.32 -2.36
CA TYR A 112 6.19 0.60 -3.56
C TYR A 112 4.70 0.26 -3.50
N GLN A 113 4.16 -0.16 -2.36
CA GLN A 113 2.72 -0.38 -2.19
C GLN A 113 1.91 0.90 -2.45
N GLN A 114 2.39 2.05 -1.98
CA GLN A 114 1.75 3.34 -2.30
C GLN A 114 1.84 3.66 -3.78
N PHE A 115 2.96 3.39 -4.45
CA PHE A 115 3.06 3.53 -5.90
C PHE A 115 2.02 2.65 -6.63
N LEU A 116 1.87 1.39 -6.26
CA LEU A 116 0.85 0.51 -6.83
C LEU A 116 -0.56 1.06 -6.60
N LEU A 117 -0.87 1.46 -5.37
CA LEU A 117 -2.18 1.95 -5.01
C LEU A 117 -2.53 3.24 -5.76
N GLN A 118 -1.61 4.20 -5.81
CA GLN A 118 -1.87 5.54 -6.32
C GLN A 118 -1.68 5.65 -7.85
N ASP A 119 -0.51 5.23 -8.35
CA ASP A 119 -0.15 5.46 -9.76
C ASP A 119 -0.60 4.32 -10.67
N TYR A 120 -0.79 3.12 -10.11
CA TYR A 120 -1.31 2.02 -10.91
C TYR A 120 -2.83 1.92 -10.79
N PHE A 121 -3.39 1.63 -9.61
CA PHE A 121 -4.83 1.34 -9.46
C PHE A 121 -5.69 2.59 -9.44
N MET A 122 -5.46 3.53 -8.53
CA MET A 122 -6.31 4.71 -8.39
C MET A 122 -6.30 5.57 -9.65
N ALA A 123 -5.16 5.72 -10.33
CA ALA A 123 -5.07 6.47 -11.57
C ALA A 123 -6.00 5.90 -12.66
N ARG A 124 -6.15 4.57 -12.75
CA ARG A 124 -7.06 3.91 -13.70
C ARG A 124 -8.51 3.98 -13.24
N LEU A 125 -8.77 3.75 -11.97
CA LEU A 125 -10.11 3.84 -11.41
C LEU A 125 -10.73 5.23 -11.57
N LEU A 126 -9.94 6.29 -11.44
CA LEU A 126 -10.40 7.67 -11.70
C LEU A 126 -10.79 7.92 -13.16
N ARG A 127 -10.28 7.13 -14.12
CA ARG A 127 -10.72 7.19 -15.53
C ARG A 127 -11.93 6.28 -15.81
N LEU A 128 -12.08 5.21 -15.04
CA LEU A 128 -13.17 4.23 -15.19
C LEU A 128 -14.46 4.68 -14.49
N VAL A 129 -14.33 5.30 -13.33
CA VAL A 129 -15.44 5.66 -12.44
C VAL A 129 -15.59 7.18 -12.41
N SER A 130 -16.77 7.68 -12.75
CA SER A 130 -17.06 9.11 -12.80
C SER A 130 -17.08 9.79 -11.42
N ASN A 131 -17.41 9.04 -10.37
CA ASN A 131 -17.43 9.53 -9.00
C ASN A 131 -16.06 9.33 -8.35
N GLU A 132 -15.38 10.42 -8.00
CA GLU A 132 -14.05 10.41 -7.38
C GLU A 132 -14.05 9.66 -6.03
N ALA A 133 -15.06 9.87 -5.19
CA ALA A 133 -15.14 9.19 -3.89
C ALA A 133 -15.30 7.68 -4.07
N ALA A 134 -16.08 7.24 -5.06
CA ALA A 134 -16.21 5.83 -5.39
C ALA A 134 -14.88 5.24 -5.93
N ALA A 135 -14.15 5.97 -6.78
CA ALA A 135 -12.84 5.52 -7.27
C ALA A 135 -11.82 5.37 -6.12
N VAL A 136 -11.76 6.33 -5.20
CA VAL A 136 -10.92 6.29 -4.00
C VAL A 136 -11.28 5.10 -3.10
N THR A 137 -12.58 4.89 -2.86
CA THR A 137 -13.07 3.76 -2.04
C THR A 137 -12.74 2.41 -2.69
N LEU A 138 -12.95 2.28 -4.02
CA LEU A 138 -12.60 1.07 -4.75
C LEU A 138 -11.09 0.80 -4.73
N ALA A 139 -10.24 1.82 -4.89
CA ALA A 139 -8.80 1.66 -4.78
C ALA A 139 -8.39 1.16 -3.38
N GLY A 140 -8.94 1.78 -2.32
CA GLY A 140 -8.72 1.34 -0.94
C GLY A 140 -9.24 -0.08 -0.68
N ALA A 141 -10.37 -0.45 -1.27
CA ALA A 141 -10.93 -1.81 -1.17
C ALA A 141 -10.03 -2.85 -1.86
N LEU A 142 -9.55 -2.58 -3.08
CA LEU A 142 -8.59 -3.46 -3.76
C LEU A 142 -7.31 -3.64 -2.94
N PHE A 143 -6.79 -2.53 -2.38
CA PHE A 143 -5.62 -2.59 -1.50
C PHE A 143 -5.88 -3.47 -0.26
N ALA A 144 -7.03 -3.32 0.39
CA ALA A 144 -7.41 -4.12 1.55
C ALA A 144 -7.59 -5.60 1.21
N LEU A 145 -8.30 -5.93 0.13
CA LEU A 145 -8.57 -7.31 -0.27
C LEU A 145 -7.31 -8.11 -0.62
N ALA A 146 -6.23 -7.43 -1.04
CA ALA A 146 -4.91 -8.04 -1.21
C ALA A 146 -4.29 -8.55 0.11
N HIS A 147 -4.82 -8.14 1.27
CA HIS A 147 -4.34 -8.57 2.59
C HIS A 147 -5.11 -9.77 3.16
N LEU A 148 -6.09 -10.30 2.43
CA LEU A 148 -6.78 -11.51 2.82
C LEU A 148 -5.82 -12.72 2.87
N PRO A 149 -6.05 -13.72 3.77
CA PRO A 149 -7.19 -13.84 4.68
C PRO A 149 -6.99 -13.18 6.07
N ASN A 150 -5.98 -12.32 6.24
CA ASN A 150 -5.68 -11.60 7.48
C ASN A 150 -6.71 -10.49 7.72
N LEU A 151 -7.84 -10.81 8.34
CA LEU A 151 -8.99 -9.89 8.48
C LEU A 151 -8.65 -8.62 9.25
N VAL A 152 -7.81 -8.72 10.28
CA VAL A 152 -7.44 -7.54 11.10
C VAL A 152 -6.56 -6.59 10.28
N LEU A 153 -5.61 -7.13 9.53
CA LEU A 153 -4.78 -6.34 8.62
C LEU A 153 -5.60 -5.80 7.44
N THR A 154 -6.55 -6.58 6.91
CA THR A 154 -7.47 -6.15 5.85
C THR A 154 -8.31 -4.95 6.29
N ALA A 155 -8.85 -4.96 7.51
CA ALA A 155 -9.60 -3.82 8.05
C ALA A 155 -8.73 -2.57 8.22
N ALA A 156 -7.52 -2.72 8.78
CA ALA A 156 -6.57 -1.63 8.95
C ALA A 156 -6.13 -1.04 7.59
N THR A 157 -5.85 -1.90 6.61
CA THR A 157 -5.43 -1.47 5.27
C THR A 157 -6.57 -0.90 4.43
N LEU A 158 -7.84 -1.25 4.71
CA LEU A 158 -8.98 -0.57 4.11
C LEU A 158 -9.05 0.90 4.54
N VAL A 159 -8.97 1.14 5.84
CA VAL A 159 -8.98 2.51 6.38
C VAL A 159 -7.79 3.30 5.83
N TRP A 160 -6.59 2.75 5.93
CA TRP A 160 -5.39 3.41 5.42
C TRP A 160 -5.44 3.62 3.91
N GLY A 161 -5.90 2.64 3.14
CA GLY A 161 -6.01 2.73 1.68
C GLY A 161 -6.90 3.89 1.24
N VAL A 162 -8.08 4.05 1.84
CA VAL A 162 -8.99 5.16 1.55
C VAL A 162 -8.37 6.50 1.97
N VAL A 163 -7.82 6.58 3.19
CA VAL A 163 -7.18 7.82 3.69
C VAL A 163 -5.99 8.21 2.84
N SER A 164 -5.09 7.27 2.51
CA SER A 164 -3.91 7.56 1.71
C SER A 164 -4.26 7.98 0.28
N CYS A 165 -5.30 7.37 -0.34
CA CYS A 165 -5.82 7.83 -1.63
C CYS A 165 -6.35 9.26 -1.57
N ALA A 166 -7.12 9.61 -0.55
CA ALA A 166 -7.62 10.98 -0.35
C ALA A 166 -6.47 11.99 -0.14
N LEU A 167 -5.48 11.62 0.67
CA LEU A 167 -4.28 12.44 0.90
C LEU A 167 -3.44 12.59 -0.37
N PHE A 168 -3.27 11.53 -1.16
CA PHE A 168 -2.54 11.58 -2.41
C PHE A 168 -3.24 12.51 -3.42
N ARG A 169 -4.55 12.47 -3.52
CA ARG A 169 -5.32 13.39 -4.36
C ARG A 169 -5.05 14.86 -4.01
N ARG A 170 -4.86 15.17 -2.74
CA ARG A 170 -4.62 16.53 -2.24
C ARG A 170 -3.17 16.98 -2.38
N TYR A 171 -2.21 16.11 -2.07
CA TYR A 171 -0.80 16.48 -1.88
C TYR A 171 0.13 15.93 -2.96
N ARG A 172 -0.26 14.86 -3.66
CA ARG A 172 0.55 14.22 -4.71
C ARG A 172 1.97 13.91 -4.23
N ASN A 173 2.07 13.11 -3.17
CA ASN A 173 3.37 12.67 -2.69
C ASN A 173 3.36 11.22 -2.19
N LEU A 174 4.21 10.38 -2.81
CA LEU A 174 4.35 8.96 -2.45
C LEU A 174 5.23 8.75 -1.21
N TRP A 175 6.27 9.58 -1.05
CA TRP A 175 7.28 9.37 0.00
C TRP A 175 6.69 9.51 1.39
N THR A 176 5.97 10.59 1.64
CA THR A 176 5.32 10.82 2.95
C THR A 176 4.28 9.76 3.25
N LEU A 177 3.50 9.32 2.25
CA LEU A 177 2.48 8.28 2.43
C LEU A 177 3.11 6.91 2.63
N GLY A 178 4.14 6.56 1.86
CA GLY A 178 4.86 5.29 2.03
C GLY A 178 5.55 5.18 3.38
N LEU A 179 6.25 6.25 3.82
CA LEU A 179 6.89 6.29 5.13
C LEU A 179 5.88 6.27 6.27
N ALA A 180 4.77 7.02 6.16
CA ALA A 180 3.69 6.97 7.15
C ALA A 180 3.07 5.57 7.24
N GLN A 181 2.82 4.92 6.09
CA GLN A 181 2.36 3.53 6.05
C GLN A 181 3.35 2.58 6.72
N GLY A 182 4.63 2.73 6.44
CA GLY A 182 5.67 1.90 7.05
C GLY A 182 5.71 2.06 8.56
N LEU A 183 5.68 3.30 9.06
CA LEU A 183 5.63 3.57 10.49
C LEU A 183 4.38 2.99 11.16
N LEU A 184 3.21 3.23 10.58
CA LEU A 184 1.93 2.71 11.11
C LEU A 184 1.88 1.17 11.03
N GLY A 185 2.44 0.55 10.00
CA GLY A 185 2.53 -0.91 9.89
C GLY A 185 3.47 -1.54 10.91
N LEU A 186 4.63 -0.92 11.18
CA LEU A 186 5.53 -1.34 12.26
C LEU A 186 4.87 -1.16 13.63
N CYS A 187 4.14 -0.05 13.82
CA CYS A 187 3.34 0.18 15.02
C CYS A 187 2.27 -0.91 15.20
N PHE A 188 1.54 -1.23 14.14
CA PHE A 188 0.55 -2.31 14.15
C PHE A 188 1.18 -3.64 14.54
N ALA A 189 2.38 -3.95 13.98
CA ALA A 189 3.11 -5.18 14.26
C ALA A 189 3.58 -5.31 15.70
N VAL A 190 3.73 -4.24 16.47
CA VAL A 190 4.14 -4.28 17.89
C VAL A 190 2.99 -4.07 18.87
N CYS A 191 1.87 -3.50 18.42
CA CYS A 191 0.73 -3.17 19.27
C CYS A 191 -0.38 -4.23 19.22
N VAL A 192 -0.52 -4.94 18.09
CA VAL A 192 -1.54 -5.97 17.89
C VAL A 192 -0.91 -7.34 18.10
N PRO A 193 -1.52 -8.24 18.90
CA PRO A 193 -0.94 -9.58 19.15
C PRO A 193 -0.69 -10.38 17.87
N ASP A 194 0.48 -11.04 17.78
CA ASP A 194 0.89 -11.86 16.63
C ASP A 194 -0.12 -12.94 16.24
N ALA A 195 -0.84 -13.48 17.23
CA ALA A 195 -1.90 -14.46 16.99
C ALA A 195 -3.04 -13.93 16.09
N LEU A 196 -3.21 -12.61 15.97
CA LEU A 196 -4.25 -11.98 15.15
C LEU A 196 -3.77 -11.62 13.75
N HIS A 197 -2.48 -11.35 13.57
CA HIS A 197 -1.96 -10.87 12.28
C HIS A 197 -0.81 -11.70 11.70
N HIS A 198 -0.34 -12.75 12.43
CA HIS A 198 0.68 -13.71 11.97
C HIS A 198 1.90 -13.00 11.34
N HIS A 199 2.52 -12.06 12.06
CA HIS A 199 3.63 -11.22 11.59
C HIS A 199 3.35 -10.49 10.27
N LEU A 200 2.15 -9.92 10.11
CA LEU A 200 1.65 -9.22 8.91
C LEU A 200 1.62 -10.11 7.66
N ARG A 201 1.54 -11.42 7.81
CA ARG A 201 1.45 -12.33 6.66
C ARG A 201 0.09 -12.25 5.98
N VAL A 202 0.09 -12.51 4.67
CA VAL A 202 -1.09 -12.48 3.81
C VAL A 202 -1.14 -13.74 2.91
N GLY A 203 -2.28 -14.00 2.31
CA GLY A 203 -2.48 -15.09 1.36
C GLY A 203 -2.06 -16.45 1.91
N LEU A 204 -1.33 -17.21 1.11
CA LEU A 204 -0.89 -18.55 1.47
C LEU A 204 0.07 -18.54 2.68
N GLY A 205 0.87 -17.48 2.85
CA GLY A 205 1.76 -17.32 3.99
C GLY A 205 1.05 -17.18 5.33
N TYR A 206 -0.14 -16.60 5.35
CA TYR A 206 -1.00 -16.52 6.53
C TYR A 206 -1.54 -17.90 6.92
N LEU A 207 -2.06 -18.66 5.95
CA LEU A 207 -2.66 -19.98 6.19
C LEU A 207 -1.65 -21.05 6.63
N ARG A 208 -0.38 -20.89 6.26
CA ARG A 208 0.70 -21.83 6.62
C ARG A 208 1.44 -21.44 7.89
N TYR A 209 1.02 -20.36 8.53
CA TYR A 209 1.61 -19.96 9.80
C TYR A 209 1.02 -20.85 10.92
N THR A 210 1.84 -21.76 11.43
CA THR A 210 1.55 -22.63 12.58
C THR A 210 2.46 -22.25 13.74
#